data_f5c485340a82ee5ed3a5ba51981542cc
#
_entry.id   f5c485340a82ee5ed3a5ba51981542cc
#
_cell.length_a   1.000
_cell.length_b   1.000
_cell.length_c   1.000
_cell.angle_alpha   90.00
_cell.angle_beta   90.00
_cell.angle_gamma   90.00
#
_symmetry.space_group_name_H-M   'P 1'
#
loop_
_entity.id
_entity.type
_entity.pdbx_description
1 polymer ?
#
loop_
_entity_poly.entity_id
_entity_poly.type
_entity_poly.pdbx_seq_one_letter_code
_entity_poly.pdbx_strand_id
1 'polypeptide(L)'
;LLRPGGRYAIHEMAWLPDHTDEERETARRELSRVIKVGARPLTLEGWTELLATHGLEAEWHDRAPLHLLEPRRIVSDEGLWGALRFWNNARRLPGASDRLKAMRQGFQLQGKLMGGIVILARRPGAASL
;
A
#
# COMPACT_ATOMS: atom_id res chain seq x y z
N LEU A 1 19.56 12.39 3.69
CA LEU A 1 19.65 12.35 5.17
C LEU A 1 18.79 13.46 5.77
N LEU A 2 17.84 13.10 6.64
CA LEU A 2 16.99 14.06 7.33
C LEU A 2 17.79 14.90 8.33
N ARG A 3 17.57 16.22 8.34
CA ARG A 3 18.13 17.10 9.37
C ARG A 3 17.40 16.88 10.70
N PRO A 4 18.02 17.16 11.86
CA PRO A 4 17.30 17.23 13.13
C PRO A 4 16.06 18.12 13.02
N GLY A 5 14.92 17.67 13.54
CA GLY A 5 13.60 18.32 13.37
C GLY A 5 12.94 18.11 12.01
N GLY A 6 13.62 17.50 11.05
CA GLY A 6 13.07 17.20 9.72
C GLY A 6 11.96 16.16 9.78
N ARG A 7 11.00 16.22 8.83
CA ARG A 7 9.87 15.32 8.73
C ARG A 7 10.03 14.35 7.54
N TYR A 8 9.50 13.16 7.71
CA TYR A 8 9.48 12.09 6.73
C TYR A 8 8.07 11.52 6.63
N ALA A 9 7.55 11.43 5.42
CA ALA A 9 6.24 10.82 5.18
C ALA A 9 6.41 9.53 4.38
N ILE A 10 5.69 8.50 4.78
CA ILE A 10 5.54 7.26 4.02
C ILE A 10 4.08 7.04 3.66
N HIS A 11 3.87 6.44 2.50
CA HIS A 11 2.57 5.93 2.06
C HIS A 11 2.77 4.48 1.64
N GLU A 12 2.27 3.56 2.42
CA GLU A 12 2.55 2.13 2.29
C GLU A 12 1.29 1.29 2.46
N MET A 13 1.39 0.01 2.09
CA MET A 13 0.38 -0.98 2.46
C MET A 13 0.62 -1.48 3.88
N ALA A 14 -0.46 -1.62 4.63
CA ALA A 14 -0.43 -2.15 5.99
C ALA A 14 -1.55 -3.17 6.22
N TRP A 15 -1.28 -4.14 7.10
CA TRP A 15 -2.30 -5.02 7.61
C TRP A 15 -3.30 -4.24 8.46
N LEU A 16 -4.58 -4.50 8.24
CA LEU A 16 -5.64 -3.99 9.11
C LEU A 16 -5.63 -4.76 10.45
N PRO A 17 -6.12 -4.17 11.55
CA PRO A 17 -6.27 -4.87 12.81
C PRO A 17 -7.27 -6.05 12.68
N ASP A 18 -7.32 -6.89 13.72
CA ASP A 18 -8.29 -7.98 13.90
C ASP A 18 -8.12 -9.20 12.96
N HIS A 19 -6.91 -9.42 12.44
CA HIS A 19 -6.57 -10.59 11.64
C HIS A 19 -5.44 -11.41 12.26
N THR A 20 -5.55 -12.73 12.13
CA THR A 20 -4.53 -13.66 12.64
C THR A 20 -3.26 -13.64 11.78
N ASP A 21 -2.16 -14.10 12.34
CA ASP A 21 -0.90 -14.21 11.59
C ASP A 21 -0.99 -15.22 10.44
N GLU A 22 -1.82 -16.26 10.59
CA GLU A 22 -2.08 -17.25 9.54
C GLU A 22 -2.83 -16.64 8.35
N GLU A 23 -3.86 -15.82 8.61
CA GLU A 23 -4.59 -15.07 7.58
C GLU A 23 -3.65 -14.10 6.84
N ARG A 24 -2.82 -13.37 7.57
CA ARG A 24 -1.82 -12.46 6.99
C ARG A 24 -0.80 -13.19 6.13
N GLU A 25 -0.28 -14.31 6.58
CA GLU A 25 0.71 -15.11 5.82
C GLU A 25 0.09 -15.71 4.56
N THR A 26 -1.14 -16.18 4.64
CA THR A 26 -1.89 -16.68 3.47
C THR A 26 -2.11 -15.57 2.45
N ALA A 27 -2.59 -14.40 2.90
CA ALA A 27 -2.79 -13.23 2.04
C ALA A 27 -1.47 -12.72 1.45
N ARG A 28 -0.38 -12.73 2.21
CA ARG A 28 0.96 -12.34 1.72
C ARG A 28 1.44 -13.25 0.59
N ARG A 29 1.27 -14.56 0.74
CA ARG A 29 1.63 -15.53 -0.31
C ARG A 29 0.82 -15.32 -1.58
N GLU A 30 -0.49 -15.13 -1.45
CA GLU A 30 -1.38 -14.87 -2.57
C GLU A 30 -1.03 -13.54 -3.27
N LEU A 31 -0.79 -12.47 -2.50
CA LEU A 31 -0.38 -11.18 -3.04
C LEU A 31 0.93 -11.32 -3.84
N SER A 32 1.94 -11.92 -3.25
CA SER A 32 3.25 -12.11 -3.89
C SER A 32 3.13 -12.92 -5.19
N ARG A 33 2.23 -13.91 -5.24
CA ARG A 33 1.95 -14.70 -6.44
C ARG A 33 1.30 -13.86 -7.54
N VAL A 34 0.37 -12.96 -7.17
CA VAL A 34 -0.39 -12.14 -8.14
C VAL A 34 0.49 -11.01 -8.70
N ILE A 35 1.19 -10.29 -7.86
CA ILE A 35 2.04 -9.15 -8.28
C ILE A 35 3.45 -9.56 -8.68
N LYS A 36 3.84 -10.81 -8.44
CA LYS A 36 5.17 -11.40 -8.75
C LYS A 36 6.34 -10.68 -8.11
N VAL A 37 6.13 -10.08 -6.95
CA VAL A 37 7.16 -9.49 -6.11
C VAL A 37 6.95 -9.92 -4.65
N GLY A 38 8.03 -9.94 -3.88
CA GLY A 38 7.99 -10.31 -2.46
C GLY A 38 7.42 -9.19 -1.60
N ALA A 39 6.10 -9.03 -1.58
CA ALA A 39 5.45 -8.04 -0.72
C ALA A 39 5.55 -8.46 0.76
N ARG A 40 5.90 -7.51 1.61
CA ARG A 40 5.96 -7.68 3.08
C ARG A 40 5.28 -6.52 3.78
N PRO A 41 3.94 -6.40 3.67
CA PRO A 41 3.22 -5.36 4.40
C PRO A 41 3.39 -5.57 5.91
N LEU A 42 3.59 -4.49 6.64
CA LEU A 42 3.63 -4.48 8.10
C LEU A 42 2.27 -4.00 8.66
N THR A 43 2.05 -4.22 9.94
CA THR A 43 0.98 -3.52 10.67
C THR A 43 1.36 -2.05 10.88
N LEU A 44 0.43 -1.22 11.34
CA LEU A 44 0.75 0.16 11.75
C LEU A 44 1.86 0.18 12.80
N GLU A 45 1.73 -0.69 13.80
CA GLU A 45 2.71 -0.85 14.87
C GLU A 45 4.08 -1.26 14.31
N GLY A 46 4.10 -2.23 13.38
CA GLY A 46 5.33 -2.67 12.72
C GLY A 46 6.01 -1.57 11.91
N TRP A 47 5.24 -0.75 11.20
CA TRP A 47 5.77 0.41 10.48
C TRP A 47 6.32 1.48 11.42
N THR A 48 5.59 1.75 12.51
CA THR A 48 6.01 2.72 13.54
C THR A 48 7.29 2.26 14.24
N GLU A 49 7.40 0.99 14.57
CA GLU A 49 8.59 0.39 15.18
C GLU A 49 9.78 0.44 14.21
N LEU A 50 9.57 0.12 12.94
CA LEU A 50 10.61 0.23 11.92
C LEU A 50 11.15 1.67 11.80
N LEU A 51 10.27 2.68 11.82
CA LEU A 51 10.67 4.08 11.82
C LEU A 51 11.47 4.43 13.08
N ALA A 52 11.03 3.95 14.25
CA ALA A 52 11.70 4.19 15.53
C ALA A 52 13.11 3.59 15.57
N THR A 53 13.32 2.38 15.03
CA THR A 53 14.65 1.77 14.92
C THR A 53 15.64 2.60 14.08
N HIS A 54 15.11 3.48 13.22
CA HIS A 54 15.90 4.42 12.40
C HIS A 54 15.92 5.85 12.96
N GLY A 55 15.51 6.02 14.21
CA GLY A 55 15.54 7.32 14.91
C GLY A 55 14.46 8.29 14.43
N LEU A 56 13.33 7.79 13.97
CA LEU A 56 12.19 8.58 13.54
C LEU A 56 11.00 8.32 14.47
N GLU A 57 10.37 9.37 14.95
CA GLU A 57 9.18 9.31 15.80
C GLU A 57 7.94 9.60 14.97
N ALA A 58 6.98 8.66 14.98
CA ALA A 58 5.70 8.87 14.31
C ALA A 58 4.89 9.95 15.04
N GLU A 59 4.54 11.03 14.33
CA GLU A 59 3.76 12.14 14.87
C GLU A 59 2.27 12.01 14.52
N TRP A 60 1.97 11.42 13.37
CA TRP A 60 0.61 11.32 12.84
C TRP A 60 0.52 10.16 11.86
N HIS A 61 -0.65 9.57 11.77
CA HIS A 61 -0.98 8.56 10.76
C HIS A 61 -2.45 8.65 10.37
N ASP A 62 -2.74 8.12 9.18
CA ASP A 62 -4.10 7.93 8.68
C ASP A 62 -4.16 6.61 7.88
N ARG A 63 -5.37 6.09 7.70
CA ARG A 63 -5.63 4.85 6.98
C ARG A 63 -6.70 5.08 5.92
N ALA A 64 -6.55 4.42 4.79
CA ALA A 64 -7.51 4.43 3.71
C ALA A 64 -7.76 3.01 3.19
N PRO A 65 -8.99 2.71 2.74
CA PRO A 65 -9.26 1.45 2.05
C PRO A 65 -8.42 1.32 0.79
N LEU A 66 -8.07 0.08 0.46
CA LEU A 66 -7.31 -0.22 -0.75
C LEU A 66 -8.26 -0.38 -1.94
N HIS A 67 -8.32 0.60 -2.82
CA HIS A 67 -9.19 0.62 -4.02
C HIS A 67 -8.40 0.47 -5.31
N LEU A 68 -7.44 -0.45 -5.35
CA LEU A 68 -6.60 -0.68 -6.52
C LEU A 68 -7.38 -1.36 -7.64
N LEU A 69 -7.21 -0.85 -8.87
CA LEU A 69 -7.82 -1.36 -10.10
C LEU A 69 -9.36 -1.36 -10.10
N GLU A 70 -10.00 -0.58 -9.27
CA GLU A 70 -11.43 -0.36 -9.36
C GLU A 70 -11.77 0.54 -10.56
N PRO A 71 -12.74 0.15 -11.43
CA PRO A 71 -13.05 0.91 -12.64
C PRO A 71 -13.41 2.37 -12.37
N ARG A 72 -14.20 2.61 -11.33
CA ARG A 72 -14.60 3.97 -10.92
C ARG A 72 -13.40 4.82 -10.52
N ARG A 73 -12.43 4.22 -9.85
CA ARG A 73 -11.20 4.90 -9.43
C ARG A 73 -10.32 5.24 -10.63
N ILE A 74 -10.17 4.29 -11.57
CA ILE A 74 -9.42 4.54 -12.82
C ILE A 74 -10.04 5.70 -13.60
N VAL A 75 -11.37 5.76 -13.71
CA VAL A 75 -12.06 6.88 -14.36
C VAL A 75 -11.85 8.20 -13.60
N SER A 76 -11.90 8.15 -12.26
CA SER A 76 -11.68 9.34 -11.42
C SER A 76 -10.27 9.89 -11.56
N ASP A 77 -9.27 9.01 -11.58
CA ASP A 77 -7.86 9.40 -11.54
C ASP A 77 -7.31 9.76 -12.93
N GLU A 78 -7.71 9.01 -13.97
CA GLU A 78 -7.21 9.15 -15.35
C GLU A 78 -8.16 9.95 -16.29
N GLY A 79 -9.36 10.23 -15.81
CA GLY A 79 -10.43 10.75 -16.64
C GLY A 79 -11.01 9.72 -17.61
N LEU A 80 -12.08 10.08 -18.30
CA LEU A 80 -12.80 9.15 -19.19
C LEU A 80 -11.92 8.66 -20.35
N TRP A 81 -11.16 9.55 -20.97
CA TRP A 81 -10.27 9.22 -22.10
C TRP A 81 -9.08 8.36 -21.65
N GLY A 82 -8.49 8.63 -20.49
CA GLY A 82 -7.43 7.81 -19.90
C GLY A 82 -7.91 6.41 -19.58
N ALA A 83 -9.09 6.28 -18.98
CA ALA A 83 -9.71 5.01 -18.68
C ALA A 83 -10.01 4.20 -19.96
N LEU A 84 -10.54 4.83 -21.02
CA LEU A 84 -10.79 4.17 -22.31
C LEU A 84 -9.48 3.67 -22.95
N ARG A 85 -8.41 4.50 -22.90
CA ARG A 85 -7.10 4.12 -23.39
C ARG A 85 -6.51 2.96 -22.60
N PHE A 86 -6.64 2.98 -21.27
CA PHE A 86 -6.20 1.91 -20.38
C PHE A 86 -6.88 0.58 -20.74
N TRP A 87 -8.21 0.57 -20.87
CA TRP A 87 -8.97 -0.64 -21.22
C TRP A 87 -8.69 -1.13 -22.64
N ASN A 88 -8.49 -0.22 -23.59
CA ASN A 88 -8.12 -0.59 -24.95
C ASN A 88 -6.73 -1.25 -24.99
N ASN A 89 -5.76 -0.71 -24.26
CA ASN A 89 -4.44 -1.30 -24.15
C ASN A 89 -4.48 -2.68 -23.45
N ALA A 90 -5.27 -2.82 -22.39
CA ALA A 90 -5.46 -4.10 -21.71
C ALA A 90 -6.06 -5.19 -22.61
N ARG A 91 -6.89 -4.81 -23.60
CA ARG A 91 -7.44 -5.76 -24.59
C ARG A 91 -6.45 -6.12 -25.69
N ARG A 92 -5.61 -5.16 -26.10
CA ARG A 92 -4.68 -5.35 -27.23
C ARG A 92 -3.42 -6.12 -26.85
N LEU A 93 -2.97 -6.02 -25.63
CA LEU A 93 -1.77 -6.71 -25.16
C LEU A 93 -2.08 -8.17 -24.81
N PRO A 94 -1.41 -9.16 -25.43
CA PRO A 94 -1.64 -10.58 -25.14
C PRO A 94 -1.50 -10.89 -23.64
N GLY A 95 -2.50 -11.54 -23.05
CA GLY A 95 -2.50 -11.92 -21.65
C GLY A 95 -2.73 -10.79 -20.63
N ALA A 96 -2.75 -9.51 -21.05
CA ALA A 96 -2.91 -8.38 -20.15
C ALA A 96 -4.30 -8.36 -19.50
N SER A 97 -5.35 -8.69 -20.23
CA SER A 97 -6.73 -8.74 -19.71
C SER A 97 -6.87 -9.78 -18.58
N ASP A 98 -6.33 -10.98 -18.78
CA ASP A 98 -6.42 -12.05 -17.78
C ASP A 98 -5.58 -11.75 -16.55
N ARG A 99 -4.40 -11.19 -16.76
CA ARG A 99 -3.53 -10.72 -15.66
C ARG A 99 -4.21 -9.61 -14.86
N LEU A 100 -4.84 -8.65 -15.54
CA LEU A 100 -5.55 -7.54 -14.89
C LEU A 100 -6.73 -8.05 -14.05
N LYS A 101 -7.51 -9.02 -14.59
CA LYS A 101 -8.59 -9.67 -13.84
C LYS A 101 -8.07 -10.40 -12.60
N ALA A 102 -6.99 -11.19 -12.74
CA ALA A 102 -6.38 -11.91 -11.63
C ALA A 102 -5.86 -10.95 -10.54
N MET A 103 -5.19 -9.87 -10.94
CA MET A 103 -4.72 -8.85 -10.00
C MET A 103 -5.89 -8.16 -9.28
N ARG A 104 -6.93 -7.78 -10.00
CA ARG A 104 -8.12 -7.16 -9.42
C ARG A 104 -8.81 -8.07 -8.42
N GLN A 105 -9.00 -9.34 -8.75
CA GLN A 105 -9.57 -10.33 -7.84
C GLN A 105 -8.69 -10.51 -6.58
N GLY A 106 -7.37 -10.60 -6.76
CA GLY A 106 -6.43 -10.65 -5.64
C GLY A 106 -6.55 -9.43 -4.72
N PHE A 107 -6.59 -8.22 -5.27
CA PHE A 107 -6.75 -7.00 -4.47
C PHE A 107 -8.11 -6.91 -3.80
N GLN A 108 -9.20 -7.37 -4.42
CA GLN A 108 -10.52 -7.39 -3.80
C GLN A 108 -10.59 -8.35 -2.61
N LEU A 109 -10.00 -9.55 -2.73
CA LEU A 109 -9.93 -10.51 -1.64
C LEU A 109 -9.08 -9.98 -0.47
N GLN A 110 -8.01 -9.27 -0.78
CA GLN A 110 -7.07 -8.77 0.21
C GLN A 110 -7.42 -7.40 0.76
N GLY A 111 -8.29 -6.64 0.10
CA GLY A 111 -8.77 -5.33 0.58
C GLY A 111 -9.51 -5.37 1.91
N LYS A 112 -9.92 -6.57 2.36
CA LYS A 112 -10.46 -6.79 3.71
C LYS A 112 -9.37 -6.93 4.77
N LEU A 113 -8.20 -7.39 4.39
CA LEU A 113 -7.07 -7.68 5.28
C LEU A 113 -6.04 -6.54 5.30
N MET A 114 -5.98 -5.76 4.23
CA MET A 114 -4.99 -4.69 4.02
C MET A 114 -5.65 -3.38 3.65
N GLY A 115 -4.98 -2.29 4.01
CA GLY A 115 -5.32 -0.93 3.62
C GLY A 115 -4.08 -0.13 3.24
N GLY A 116 -4.29 1.06 2.71
CA GLY A 116 -3.25 2.07 2.60
C GLY A 116 -3.05 2.76 3.95
N ILE A 117 -1.80 3.08 4.26
CA ILE A 117 -1.44 3.84 5.46
C ILE A 117 -0.53 4.99 5.07
N VAL A 118 -0.75 6.13 5.68
CA VAL A 118 0.16 7.28 5.64
C VAL A 118 0.69 7.49 7.04
N ILE A 119 2.00 7.60 7.20
CA ILE A 119 2.63 7.95 8.47
C ILE A 119 3.52 9.18 8.24
N LEU A 120 3.32 10.20 9.06
CA LEU A 120 4.22 11.32 9.18
C LEU A 120 5.11 11.10 10.40
N ALA A 121 6.41 11.06 10.18
CA ALA A 121 7.40 10.88 11.23
C ALA A 121 8.38 12.06 11.26
N ARG A 122 8.97 12.32 12.42
CA ARG A 122 9.95 13.36 12.63
C ARG A 122 11.25 12.77 13.15
N ARG A 123 12.36 13.29 12.67
CA ARG A 123 13.65 13.10 13.35
C ARG A 123 13.74 14.03 14.54
N PRO A 124 13.85 13.54 15.79
CA PRO A 124 14.03 14.40 16.96
C PRO A 124 15.16 15.41 16.75
N GLY A 125 14.98 16.61 17.25
CA GLY A 125 16.07 17.57 17.36
C GLY A 125 17.13 17.06 18.35
N ALA A 126 18.37 17.50 18.21
CA ALA A 126 19.33 17.33 19.28
C ALA A 126 18.72 17.95 20.56
N ALA A 127 18.70 17.19 21.66
CA ALA A 127 18.25 17.72 22.93
C ALA A 127 19.08 18.99 23.20
N SER A 128 18.40 20.12 23.37
CA SER A 128 19.07 21.33 23.83
C SER A 128 19.57 21.02 25.25
N LEU A 129 20.87 20.91 25.36
CA LEU A 129 21.54 20.81 26.67
C LEU A 129 21.36 22.12 27.45
#